data_99163250da2e0f2c0bfc43b8ac006601
#
_entry.id   99163250da2e0f2c0bfc43b8ac006601
#
_cell.length_a   1.000
_cell.length_b   1.000
_cell.length_c   1.000
_cell.angle_alpha   90.00
_cell.angle_beta   90.00
_cell.angle_gamma   90.00
#
_symmetry.space_group_name_H-M   'P 1'
#
loop_
_entity.id
_entity.type
_entity.pdbx_description
1 polymer ?
#
loop_
_entity_poly.entity_id
_entity_poly.type
_entity_poly.pdbx_seq_one_letter_code
_entity_poly.pdbx_strand_id
1 'polypeptide(L)'
;MFLQYADKDPALDIFNADYLFRAGQYEASLAKSKELEASIGVAALPRIGVLLAYNYDRIGDSIQAKSYIEQFINKSPVDQVLNSDYELAVKVMSKFKGNETVVAGILEKAIAADTVKANQMKYYKLGADMYEKANMYVDALKWNVSYFNLRAIKDEVYFYKLSSVALNAKDGLFTTDIAKQYITAFPDRQNGYSFNLKGAKLLDTANNLGIQFQAATLQNEFLLKDPVKNKQALVNNYYAMMGYYNEIKDLEKAIGMCDKVLELMPGEAQTLKIKESLVKNWEIIKKMQGNQKPASDTPTQNKN
;
A
#
# COMPACT_ATOMS: atom_id res chain seq x y z
N MET A 1 2.95 -7.30 -68.59
CA MET A 1 1.60 -6.72 -68.50
C MET A 1 0.71 -7.32 -67.41
N PHE A 2 1.28 -8.15 -66.48
CA PHE A 2 0.52 -8.77 -65.38
C PHE A 2 0.75 -8.11 -64.00
N LEU A 3 1.67 -7.15 -63.88
CA LEU A 3 1.98 -6.46 -62.60
C LEU A 3 1.21 -5.18 -62.35
N GLN A 4 0.34 -4.77 -63.27
CA GLN A 4 -0.45 -3.51 -63.16
C GLN A 4 -1.85 -3.67 -62.51
N TYR A 5 -2.24 -4.91 -62.22
CA TYR A 5 -3.56 -5.23 -61.63
C TYR A 5 -3.46 -6.16 -60.42
N ALA A 6 -2.31 -6.18 -59.75
CA ALA A 6 -2.35 -6.69 -58.39
C ALA A 6 -3.15 -5.68 -57.56
N ASP A 7 -4.42 -6.04 -57.28
CA ASP A 7 -5.24 -5.28 -56.31
C ASP A 7 -4.36 -4.95 -55.13
N LYS A 8 -4.26 -3.67 -54.80
CA LYS A 8 -3.54 -3.20 -53.60
C LYS A 8 -4.30 -3.82 -52.43
N ASP A 9 -3.83 -5.00 -51.96
CA ASP A 9 -4.41 -5.60 -50.75
C ASP A 9 -3.89 -4.83 -49.52
N PRO A 10 -4.76 -4.10 -48.83
CA PRO A 10 -4.37 -3.36 -47.63
C PRO A 10 -3.71 -4.25 -46.56
N ALA A 11 -4.07 -5.52 -46.49
CA ALA A 11 -3.51 -6.47 -45.57
C ALA A 11 -2.03 -6.76 -45.88
N LEU A 12 -1.67 -6.84 -47.18
CA LEU A 12 -0.26 -7.01 -47.59
C LEU A 12 0.58 -5.78 -47.27
N ASP A 13 0.01 -4.60 -47.47
CA ASP A 13 0.71 -3.33 -47.14
C ASP A 13 0.96 -3.16 -45.62
N ILE A 14 0.00 -3.58 -44.80
CA ILE A 14 0.20 -3.61 -43.34
C ILE A 14 1.24 -4.65 -42.98
N PHE A 15 1.19 -5.82 -43.54
CA PHE A 15 2.20 -6.85 -43.32
C PHE A 15 3.61 -6.35 -43.67
N ASN A 16 3.77 -5.63 -44.77
CA ASN A 16 5.05 -5.04 -45.16
C ASN A 16 5.52 -3.98 -44.18
N ALA A 17 4.63 -3.11 -43.66
CA ALA A 17 4.97 -2.13 -42.66
C ALA A 17 5.35 -2.80 -41.31
N ASP A 18 4.62 -3.83 -40.87
CA ASP A 18 4.96 -4.62 -39.67
C ASP A 18 6.28 -5.37 -39.84
N TYR A 19 6.56 -5.91 -41.02
CA TYR A 19 7.84 -6.55 -41.33
C TYR A 19 9.01 -5.55 -41.16
N LEU A 20 8.88 -4.35 -41.71
CA LEU A 20 9.89 -3.29 -41.52
C LEU A 20 10.10 -2.95 -40.05
N PHE A 21 9.01 -2.87 -39.28
CA PHE A 21 9.08 -2.65 -37.83
C PHE A 21 9.86 -3.76 -37.12
N ARG A 22 9.54 -5.02 -37.41
CA ARG A 22 10.21 -6.19 -36.81
C ARG A 22 11.69 -6.29 -37.23
N ALA A 23 12.02 -5.81 -38.42
CA ALA A 23 13.40 -5.67 -38.91
C ALA A 23 14.18 -4.51 -38.28
N GLY A 24 13.57 -3.73 -37.39
CA GLY A 24 14.18 -2.57 -36.74
C GLY A 24 14.25 -1.33 -37.61
N GLN A 25 13.61 -1.32 -38.79
CA GLN A 25 13.58 -0.20 -39.74
C GLN A 25 12.39 0.72 -39.41
N TYR A 26 12.44 1.36 -38.22
CA TYR A 26 11.30 2.06 -37.64
C TYR A 26 10.85 3.29 -38.47
N GLU A 27 11.78 4.04 -39.03
CA GLU A 27 11.47 5.19 -39.88
C GLU A 27 10.80 4.77 -41.20
N ALA A 28 11.28 3.70 -41.82
CA ALA A 28 10.65 3.14 -43.04
C ALA A 28 9.27 2.55 -42.75
N SER A 29 9.12 1.84 -41.64
CA SER A 29 7.83 1.33 -41.15
C SER A 29 6.86 2.48 -40.86
N LEU A 30 7.33 3.56 -40.21
CA LEU A 30 6.50 4.74 -39.93
C LEU A 30 6.03 5.43 -41.21
N ALA A 31 6.93 5.61 -42.17
CA ALA A 31 6.57 6.22 -43.47
C ALA A 31 5.48 5.40 -44.18
N LYS A 32 5.66 4.07 -44.25
CA LYS A 32 4.65 3.18 -44.85
C LYS A 32 3.35 3.16 -44.08
N SER A 33 3.39 3.19 -42.76
CA SER A 33 2.19 3.25 -41.91
C SER A 33 1.40 4.56 -42.11
N LYS A 34 2.09 5.69 -42.30
CA LYS A 34 1.44 6.99 -42.65
C LYS A 34 0.79 6.99 -44.03
N GLU A 35 1.42 6.36 -45.01
CA GLU A 35 0.81 6.17 -46.34
C GLU A 35 -0.50 5.38 -46.23
N LEU A 36 -0.49 4.30 -45.42
CA LEU A 36 -1.67 3.49 -45.17
C LEU A 36 -2.76 4.29 -44.42
N GLU A 37 -2.38 5.07 -43.42
CA GLU A 37 -3.32 5.95 -42.73
C GLU A 37 -3.99 6.96 -43.70
N ALA A 38 -3.20 7.56 -44.56
CA ALA A 38 -3.70 8.53 -45.54
C ALA A 38 -4.61 7.90 -46.61
N SER A 39 -4.35 6.66 -47.02
CA SER A 39 -5.07 5.98 -48.09
C SER A 39 -6.30 5.21 -47.61
N ILE A 40 -6.27 4.61 -46.44
CA ILE A 40 -7.30 3.73 -45.90
C ILE A 40 -7.95 4.32 -44.66
N GLY A 41 -7.16 4.96 -43.79
CA GLY A 41 -7.56 5.51 -42.51
C GLY A 41 -7.64 4.51 -41.36
N VAL A 42 -7.32 4.96 -40.15
CA VAL A 42 -7.34 4.13 -38.93
C VAL A 42 -8.76 3.68 -38.56
N ALA A 43 -9.79 4.38 -39.01
CA ALA A 43 -11.18 4.01 -38.73
C ALA A 43 -11.60 2.75 -39.52
N ALA A 44 -11.11 2.59 -40.76
CA ALA A 44 -11.36 1.41 -41.56
C ALA A 44 -10.47 0.23 -41.16
N LEU A 45 -9.27 0.51 -40.68
CA LEU A 45 -8.28 -0.51 -40.31
C LEU A 45 -7.52 -0.11 -39.02
N PRO A 46 -8.11 -0.38 -37.83
CA PRO A 46 -7.58 0.09 -36.56
C PRO A 46 -6.15 -0.34 -36.26
N ARG A 47 -5.69 -1.48 -36.79
CA ARG A 47 -4.32 -1.99 -36.61
C ARG A 47 -3.24 -1.05 -37.18
N ILE A 48 -3.57 -0.17 -38.15
CA ILE A 48 -2.67 0.90 -38.61
C ILE A 48 -2.31 1.82 -37.45
N GLY A 49 -3.30 2.22 -36.65
CA GLY A 49 -3.08 3.07 -35.48
C GLY A 49 -2.15 2.43 -34.44
N VAL A 50 -2.29 1.13 -34.22
CA VAL A 50 -1.37 0.38 -33.32
C VAL A 50 0.05 0.37 -33.86
N LEU A 51 0.23 0.12 -35.17
CA LEU A 51 1.57 0.10 -35.79
C LEU A 51 2.21 1.51 -35.76
N LEU A 52 1.43 2.56 -35.96
CA LEU A 52 1.87 3.95 -35.78
C LEU A 52 2.32 4.19 -34.35
N ALA A 53 1.54 3.75 -33.36
CA ALA A 53 1.92 3.90 -31.95
C ALA A 53 3.22 3.19 -31.61
N TYR A 54 3.44 1.97 -32.11
CA TYR A 54 4.68 1.24 -31.94
C TYR A 54 5.86 1.97 -32.57
N ASN A 55 5.72 2.46 -33.80
CA ASN A 55 6.78 3.20 -34.49
C ASN A 55 7.15 4.47 -33.73
N TYR A 56 6.15 5.28 -33.35
CA TYR A 56 6.39 6.51 -32.59
C TYR A 56 7.04 6.24 -31.23
N ASP A 57 6.66 5.16 -30.53
CA ASP A 57 7.34 4.80 -29.28
C ASP A 57 8.82 4.44 -29.50
N ARG A 58 9.13 3.76 -30.62
CA ARG A 58 10.50 3.36 -30.96
C ARG A 58 11.41 4.53 -31.36
N ILE A 59 10.87 5.51 -32.07
CA ILE A 59 11.63 6.72 -32.45
C ILE A 59 11.62 7.80 -31.35
N GLY A 60 10.94 7.55 -30.20
CA GLY A 60 10.93 8.42 -29.03
C GLY A 60 9.86 9.51 -29.02
N ASP A 61 8.98 9.56 -30.00
CA ASP A 61 7.83 10.48 -29.99
C ASP A 61 6.69 9.92 -29.14
N SER A 62 6.83 10.08 -27.83
CA SER A 62 5.86 9.57 -26.87
C SER A 62 4.49 10.26 -26.95
N ILE A 63 4.43 11.48 -27.46
CA ILE A 63 3.14 12.23 -27.60
C ILE A 63 2.30 11.58 -28.69
N GLN A 64 2.88 11.35 -29.88
CA GLN A 64 2.17 10.68 -30.97
C GLN A 64 1.86 9.23 -30.62
N ALA A 65 2.83 8.51 -30.02
CA ALA A 65 2.58 7.13 -29.54
C ALA A 65 1.38 7.06 -28.59
N LYS A 66 1.27 7.99 -27.64
CA LYS A 66 0.12 8.10 -26.73
C LYS A 66 -1.19 8.33 -27.50
N SER A 67 -1.19 9.30 -28.39
CA SER A 67 -2.40 9.67 -29.13
C SER A 67 -2.99 8.48 -29.91
N TYR A 68 -2.15 7.74 -30.63
CA TYR A 68 -2.58 6.60 -31.42
C TYR A 68 -3.02 5.40 -30.56
N ILE A 69 -2.25 5.04 -29.54
CA ILE A 69 -2.58 3.85 -28.72
C ILE A 69 -3.82 4.11 -27.84
N GLU A 70 -3.96 5.31 -27.30
CA GLU A 70 -5.14 5.68 -26.51
C GLU A 70 -6.40 5.64 -27.35
N GLN A 71 -6.35 6.17 -28.57
CA GLN A 71 -7.46 6.13 -29.51
C GLN A 71 -7.84 4.69 -29.87
N PHE A 72 -6.85 3.82 -30.11
CA PHE A 72 -7.07 2.42 -30.42
C PHE A 72 -7.73 1.68 -29.25
N ILE A 73 -7.18 1.77 -28.03
CA ILE A 73 -7.71 1.09 -26.84
C ILE A 73 -9.14 1.55 -26.50
N ASN A 74 -9.48 2.82 -26.78
CA ASN A 74 -10.78 3.36 -26.46
C ASN A 74 -11.86 3.07 -27.52
N LYS A 75 -11.48 2.85 -28.77
CA LYS A 75 -12.43 2.68 -29.88
C LYS A 75 -12.55 1.24 -30.36
N SER A 76 -11.55 0.40 -30.12
CA SER A 76 -11.57 -0.98 -30.59
C SER A 76 -12.41 -1.90 -29.70
N PRO A 77 -13.14 -2.85 -30.28
CA PRO A 77 -13.74 -3.95 -29.51
C PRO A 77 -12.67 -4.73 -28.72
N VAL A 78 -13.03 -5.21 -27.52
CA VAL A 78 -12.08 -5.87 -26.60
C VAL A 78 -11.41 -7.10 -27.22
N ASP A 79 -12.14 -7.87 -28.03
CA ASP A 79 -11.67 -9.07 -28.75
C ASP A 79 -10.67 -8.76 -29.88
N GLN A 80 -10.54 -7.50 -30.28
CA GLN A 80 -9.57 -7.02 -31.26
C GLN A 80 -8.30 -6.43 -30.65
N VAL A 81 -8.27 -6.26 -29.32
CA VAL A 81 -7.13 -5.73 -28.59
C VAL A 81 -6.27 -6.87 -28.06
N LEU A 82 -5.02 -6.93 -28.51
CA LEU A 82 -4.06 -7.94 -28.05
C LEU A 82 -3.42 -7.54 -26.71
N ASN A 83 -2.95 -8.51 -25.95
CA ASN A 83 -2.21 -8.27 -24.72
C ASN A 83 -1.01 -7.33 -24.92
N SER A 84 -0.30 -7.47 -26.05
CA SER A 84 0.81 -6.58 -26.44
C SER A 84 0.38 -5.12 -26.63
N ASP A 85 -0.86 -4.88 -27.06
CA ASP A 85 -1.39 -3.52 -27.26
C ASP A 85 -1.66 -2.85 -25.89
N TYR A 86 -2.21 -3.61 -24.94
CA TYR A 86 -2.34 -3.15 -23.56
C TYR A 86 -0.98 -2.84 -22.92
N GLU A 87 0.02 -3.71 -23.14
CA GLU A 87 1.38 -3.50 -22.65
C GLU A 87 2.03 -2.23 -23.23
N LEU A 88 1.84 -2.00 -24.55
CA LEU A 88 2.28 -0.76 -25.19
C LEU A 88 1.58 0.45 -24.60
N ALA A 89 0.25 0.41 -24.42
CA ALA A 89 -0.51 1.50 -23.86
C ALA A 89 -0.04 1.85 -22.45
N VAL A 90 0.12 0.86 -21.57
CA VAL A 90 0.66 1.04 -20.22
C VAL A 90 2.06 1.64 -20.25
N LYS A 91 2.96 1.10 -21.08
CA LYS A 91 4.32 1.60 -21.25
C LYS A 91 4.37 3.06 -21.67
N VAL A 92 3.60 3.41 -22.69
CA VAL A 92 3.59 4.77 -23.25
C VAL A 92 2.96 5.76 -22.29
N MET A 93 1.78 5.42 -21.73
CA MET A 93 1.01 6.35 -20.90
C MET A 93 1.63 6.56 -19.53
N SER A 94 2.37 5.57 -18.99
CA SER A 94 3.12 5.71 -17.74
C SER A 94 4.28 6.70 -17.81
N LYS A 95 4.68 7.16 -19.00
CA LYS A 95 5.68 8.23 -19.15
C LYS A 95 5.12 9.61 -18.76
N PHE A 96 3.80 9.75 -18.67
CA PHE A 96 3.13 11.02 -18.41
C PHE A 96 2.56 11.02 -16.99
N LYS A 97 3.04 11.91 -16.14
CA LYS A 97 2.55 12.08 -14.76
C LYS A 97 1.07 12.47 -14.76
N GLY A 98 0.32 11.95 -13.80
CA GLY A 98 -1.12 12.22 -13.66
C GLY A 98 -2.00 11.29 -14.50
N ASN A 99 -1.41 10.32 -15.21
CA ASN A 99 -2.16 9.32 -15.97
C ASN A 99 -2.40 8.02 -15.18
N GLU A 100 -2.10 7.98 -13.90
CA GLU A 100 -2.17 6.76 -13.09
C GLU A 100 -3.56 6.10 -13.17
N THR A 101 -4.62 6.89 -13.06
CA THR A 101 -6.00 6.39 -13.17
C THR A 101 -6.32 5.86 -14.57
N VAL A 102 -5.83 6.52 -15.62
CA VAL A 102 -6.03 6.07 -17.01
C VAL A 102 -5.30 4.77 -17.26
N VAL A 103 -4.04 4.67 -16.81
CA VAL A 103 -3.23 3.44 -16.91
C VAL A 103 -3.88 2.30 -16.13
N ALA A 104 -4.42 2.57 -14.94
CA ALA A 104 -5.16 1.58 -14.16
C ALA A 104 -6.37 1.05 -14.91
N GLY A 105 -7.18 1.92 -15.53
CA GLY A 105 -8.32 1.50 -16.35
C GLY A 105 -7.91 0.65 -17.57
N ILE A 106 -6.73 0.89 -18.15
CA ILE A 106 -6.18 0.05 -19.21
C ILE A 106 -5.77 -1.32 -18.66
N LEU A 107 -5.12 -1.35 -17.50
CA LEU A 107 -4.74 -2.60 -16.83
C LEU A 107 -5.97 -3.42 -16.43
N GLU A 108 -7.04 -2.80 -15.95
CA GLU A 108 -8.31 -3.47 -15.65
C GLU A 108 -8.93 -4.11 -16.90
N LYS A 109 -8.92 -3.42 -18.04
CA LYS A 109 -9.35 -3.98 -19.33
C LYS A 109 -8.47 -5.19 -19.73
N ALA A 110 -7.16 -5.08 -19.57
CA ALA A 110 -6.22 -6.17 -19.86
C ALA A 110 -6.48 -7.40 -18.96
N ILE A 111 -6.72 -7.17 -17.66
CA ILE A 111 -7.05 -8.23 -16.69
C ILE A 111 -8.37 -8.93 -17.05
N ALA A 112 -9.38 -8.15 -17.45
CA ALA A 112 -10.69 -8.70 -17.83
C ALA A 112 -10.63 -9.50 -19.14
N ALA A 113 -9.76 -9.11 -20.08
CA ALA A 113 -9.59 -9.77 -21.36
C ALA A 113 -8.72 -11.03 -21.30
N ASP A 114 -7.84 -11.14 -20.29
CA ASP A 114 -6.86 -12.22 -20.19
C ASP A 114 -7.33 -13.31 -19.22
N THR A 115 -7.38 -14.55 -19.69
CA THR A 115 -7.74 -15.73 -18.89
C THR A 115 -6.53 -16.38 -18.20
N VAL A 116 -5.30 -15.96 -18.56
CA VAL A 116 -4.07 -16.52 -18.02
C VAL A 116 -3.73 -15.84 -16.70
N LYS A 117 -3.84 -16.59 -15.61
CA LYS A 117 -3.58 -16.10 -14.25
C LYS A 117 -2.21 -15.40 -14.08
N ALA A 118 -1.17 -15.90 -14.73
CA ALA A 118 0.17 -15.32 -14.68
C ALA A 118 0.19 -13.88 -15.27
N ASN A 119 -0.53 -13.66 -16.37
CA ASN A 119 -0.64 -12.34 -16.99
C ASN A 119 -1.48 -11.39 -16.11
N GLN A 120 -2.61 -11.86 -15.58
CA GLN A 120 -3.40 -11.05 -14.63
C GLN A 120 -2.57 -10.64 -13.41
N MET A 121 -1.78 -11.54 -12.84
CA MET A 121 -0.83 -11.23 -11.75
C MET A 121 0.18 -10.16 -12.16
N LYS A 122 0.74 -10.24 -13.38
CA LYS A 122 1.66 -9.23 -13.92
C LYS A 122 0.99 -7.85 -13.97
N TYR A 123 -0.25 -7.78 -14.47
CA TYR A 123 -0.97 -6.52 -14.57
C TYR A 123 -1.32 -5.93 -13.20
N TYR A 124 -1.78 -6.75 -12.24
CA TYR A 124 -2.01 -6.28 -10.87
C TYR A 124 -0.73 -5.75 -10.23
N LYS A 125 0.40 -6.44 -10.45
CA LYS A 125 1.68 -5.97 -9.93
C LYS A 125 2.11 -4.64 -10.54
N LEU A 126 1.94 -4.47 -11.85
CA LEU A 126 2.25 -3.21 -12.54
C LEU A 126 1.43 -2.04 -11.99
N GLY A 127 0.12 -2.23 -11.77
CA GLY A 127 -0.75 -1.22 -11.16
C GLY A 127 -0.33 -0.88 -9.73
N ALA A 128 -0.03 -1.89 -8.92
CA ALA A 128 0.45 -1.69 -7.56
C ALA A 128 1.76 -0.88 -7.52
N ASP A 129 2.76 -1.28 -8.31
CA ASP A 129 4.06 -0.62 -8.38
C ASP A 129 3.93 0.84 -8.90
N MET A 130 3.04 1.08 -9.85
CA MET A 130 2.74 2.42 -10.38
C MET A 130 2.15 3.33 -9.29
N TYR A 131 1.12 2.89 -8.60
CA TYR A 131 0.48 3.68 -7.55
C TYR A 131 1.41 3.90 -6.35
N GLU A 132 2.23 2.92 -5.98
CA GLU A 132 3.25 3.10 -4.92
C GLU A 132 4.27 4.17 -5.32
N LYS A 133 4.77 4.14 -6.57
CA LYS A 133 5.70 5.14 -7.09
C LYS A 133 5.10 6.54 -7.11
N ALA A 134 3.79 6.64 -7.32
CA ALA A 134 3.04 7.90 -7.27
C ALA A 134 2.66 8.32 -5.83
N ASN A 135 3.00 7.53 -4.80
CA ASN A 135 2.56 7.70 -3.40
C ASN A 135 1.03 7.66 -3.20
N MET A 136 0.31 7.04 -4.13
CA MET A 136 -1.14 6.83 -4.07
C MET A 136 -1.43 5.51 -3.33
N TYR A 137 -1.11 5.48 -2.04
CA TYR A 137 -1.06 4.23 -1.27
C TYR A 137 -2.41 3.56 -1.06
N VAL A 138 -3.51 4.30 -1.07
CA VAL A 138 -4.87 3.73 -0.98
C VAL A 138 -5.17 2.85 -2.19
N ASP A 139 -4.85 3.34 -3.39
CA ASP A 139 -5.04 2.56 -4.62
C ASP A 139 -3.98 1.46 -4.73
N ALA A 140 -2.73 1.76 -4.37
CA ALA A 140 -1.66 0.76 -4.30
C ALA A 140 -2.05 -0.44 -3.41
N LEU A 141 -2.73 -0.20 -2.28
CA LEU A 141 -3.20 -1.27 -1.40
C LEU A 141 -4.21 -2.18 -2.10
N LYS A 142 -5.20 -1.62 -2.78
CA LYS A 142 -6.20 -2.39 -3.53
C LYS A 142 -5.55 -3.31 -4.56
N TRP A 143 -4.62 -2.77 -5.34
CA TRP A 143 -3.90 -3.53 -6.36
C TRP A 143 -2.97 -4.60 -5.78
N ASN A 144 -2.27 -4.32 -4.68
CA ASN A 144 -1.47 -5.32 -3.96
C ASN A 144 -2.33 -6.45 -3.40
N VAL A 145 -3.50 -6.14 -2.81
CA VAL A 145 -4.44 -7.15 -2.31
C VAL A 145 -4.88 -8.08 -3.45
N SER A 146 -5.26 -7.53 -4.61
CA SER A 146 -5.66 -8.31 -5.77
C SER A 146 -4.52 -9.21 -6.29
N TYR A 147 -3.30 -8.66 -6.39
CA TYR A 147 -2.10 -9.42 -6.77
C TYR A 147 -1.87 -10.62 -5.83
N PHE A 148 -1.88 -10.38 -4.53
CA PHE A 148 -1.59 -11.43 -3.55
C PHE A 148 -2.72 -12.46 -3.41
N ASN A 149 -3.97 -12.06 -3.64
CA ASN A 149 -5.10 -13.00 -3.70
C ASN A 149 -4.92 -14.01 -4.85
N LEU A 150 -4.44 -13.55 -6.00
CA LEU A 150 -4.12 -14.44 -7.10
C LEU A 150 -2.90 -15.31 -6.83
N ARG A 151 -1.88 -14.77 -6.14
CA ARG A 151 -0.66 -15.51 -5.83
C ARG A 151 -0.91 -16.73 -4.94
N ALA A 152 -1.91 -16.69 -4.08
CA ALA A 152 -2.35 -17.77 -3.18
C ALA A 152 -1.31 -18.25 -2.14
N ILE A 153 -0.15 -17.58 -2.05
CA ILE A 153 0.93 -17.91 -1.09
C ILE A 153 1.02 -16.78 -0.06
N LYS A 154 0.76 -17.11 1.20
CA LYS A 154 0.88 -16.17 2.34
C LYS A 154 2.22 -16.37 3.04
N ASP A 155 3.31 -16.05 2.32
CA ASP A 155 4.68 -16.04 2.87
C ASP A 155 4.99 -14.73 3.63
N GLU A 156 6.19 -14.60 4.15
CA GLU A 156 6.63 -13.40 4.85
C GLU A 156 6.54 -12.14 3.97
N VAL A 157 6.79 -12.27 2.66
CA VAL A 157 6.70 -11.16 1.70
C VAL A 157 5.26 -10.65 1.56
N TYR A 158 4.28 -11.57 1.56
CA TYR A 158 2.85 -11.22 1.55
C TYR A 158 2.50 -10.32 2.74
N PHE A 159 2.81 -10.77 3.95
CA PHE A 159 2.43 -10.03 5.16
C PHE A 159 3.18 -8.70 5.27
N TYR A 160 4.49 -8.70 5.02
CA TYR A 160 5.31 -7.50 5.07
C TYR A 160 4.82 -6.44 4.10
N LYS A 161 4.59 -6.83 2.84
CA LYS A 161 4.18 -5.90 1.78
C LYS A 161 2.82 -5.28 2.08
N LEU A 162 1.81 -6.09 2.39
CA LEU A 162 0.47 -5.57 2.69
C LEU A 162 0.47 -4.69 3.94
N SER A 163 1.16 -5.08 5.02
CA SER A 163 1.28 -4.25 6.22
C SER A 163 1.95 -2.90 5.92
N SER A 164 3.01 -2.90 5.10
CA SER A 164 3.76 -1.70 4.75
C SER A 164 2.91 -0.73 3.90
N VAL A 165 2.24 -1.24 2.88
CA VAL A 165 1.41 -0.41 1.99
C VAL A 165 0.19 0.12 2.73
N ALA A 166 -0.47 -0.70 3.57
CA ALA A 166 -1.59 -0.29 4.40
C ALA A 166 -1.20 0.81 5.40
N LEU A 167 -0.04 0.67 6.03
CA LEU A 167 0.49 1.70 6.93
C LEU A 167 0.71 3.04 6.20
N ASN A 168 1.28 2.99 5.00
CA ASN A 168 1.48 4.18 4.18
C ASN A 168 0.15 4.79 3.69
N ALA A 169 -0.86 3.95 3.45
CA ALA A 169 -2.24 4.37 3.16
C ALA A 169 -2.96 4.96 4.39
N LYS A 170 -2.32 4.91 5.57
CA LYS A 170 -2.90 5.30 6.87
C LYS A 170 -4.15 4.48 7.24
N ASP A 171 -4.29 3.30 6.70
CA ASP A 171 -5.34 2.35 7.07
C ASP A 171 -4.90 1.56 8.32
N GLY A 172 -5.17 2.13 9.49
CA GLY A 172 -4.80 1.52 10.77
C GLY A 172 -5.50 0.18 11.02
N LEU A 173 -6.77 0.05 10.57
CA LEU A 173 -7.55 -1.17 10.75
C LEU A 173 -6.96 -2.33 9.94
N PHE A 174 -6.77 -2.13 8.64
CA PHE A 174 -6.16 -3.15 7.79
C PHE A 174 -4.72 -3.46 8.23
N THR A 175 -3.95 -2.43 8.63
CA THR A 175 -2.57 -2.61 9.12
C THR A 175 -2.51 -3.51 10.35
N THR A 176 -3.39 -3.30 11.35
CA THR A 176 -3.41 -4.13 12.57
C THR A 176 -3.91 -5.53 12.28
N ASP A 177 -4.91 -5.70 11.42
CA ASP A 177 -5.45 -7.01 11.08
C ASP A 177 -4.41 -7.88 10.37
N ILE A 178 -3.78 -7.38 9.30
CA ILE A 178 -2.76 -8.13 8.57
C ILE A 178 -1.49 -8.36 9.42
N ALA A 179 -1.14 -7.42 10.32
CA ALA A 179 -0.01 -7.57 11.23
C ALA A 179 -0.25 -8.65 12.28
N LYS A 180 -1.47 -8.81 12.81
CA LYS A 180 -1.83 -9.91 13.72
C LYS A 180 -1.73 -11.27 13.01
N GLN A 181 -2.18 -11.36 11.75
CA GLN A 181 -1.99 -12.56 10.94
C GLN A 181 -0.50 -12.84 10.71
N TYR A 182 0.32 -11.79 10.50
CA TYR A 182 1.77 -11.91 10.35
C TYR A 182 2.40 -12.48 11.63
N ILE A 183 2.05 -11.97 12.81
CA ILE A 183 2.53 -12.47 14.11
C ILE A 183 2.18 -13.96 14.28
N THR A 184 0.95 -14.33 13.93
CA THR A 184 0.49 -15.72 14.04
C THR A 184 1.27 -16.66 13.11
N ALA A 185 1.51 -16.24 11.87
CA ALA A 185 2.22 -17.05 10.88
C ALA A 185 3.75 -17.09 11.12
N PHE A 186 4.31 -16.01 11.65
CA PHE A 186 5.75 -15.83 11.83
C PHE A 186 6.07 -15.19 13.20
N PRO A 187 5.84 -15.90 14.32
CA PRO A 187 5.96 -15.34 15.68
C PRO A 187 7.38 -14.90 16.07
N ASP A 188 8.39 -15.36 15.34
CA ASP A 188 9.79 -14.98 15.58
C ASP A 188 10.25 -13.78 14.71
N ARG A 189 9.33 -13.17 13.97
CA ARG A 189 9.63 -12.00 13.14
C ARG A 189 9.14 -10.71 13.80
N GLN A 190 10.06 -9.81 14.11
CA GLN A 190 9.77 -8.53 14.75
C GLN A 190 8.82 -7.65 13.93
N ASN A 191 8.83 -7.77 12.60
CA ASN A 191 8.07 -6.92 11.70
C ASN A 191 6.57 -6.95 11.98
N GLY A 192 5.98 -8.14 12.25
CA GLY A 192 4.56 -8.26 12.57
C GLY A 192 4.16 -7.42 13.79
N TYR A 193 4.95 -7.52 14.87
CA TYR A 193 4.73 -6.74 16.10
C TYR A 193 4.89 -5.23 15.86
N SER A 194 5.89 -4.84 15.06
CA SER A 194 6.14 -3.44 14.73
C SER A 194 5.00 -2.84 13.90
N PHE A 195 4.48 -3.57 12.91
CA PHE A 195 3.33 -3.12 12.12
C PHE A 195 2.06 -3.06 12.97
N ASN A 196 1.83 -4.05 13.86
CA ASN A 196 0.68 -4.03 14.77
C ASN A 196 0.69 -2.76 15.64
N LEU A 197 1.82 -2.42 16.26
CA LEU A 197 1.93 -1.19 17.06
C LEU A 197 1.76 0.08 16.23
N LYS A 198 2.35 0.14 15.03
CA LYS A 198 2.19 1.30 14.14
C LYS A 198 0.74 1.48 13.68
N GLY A 199 0.04 0.40 13.34
CA GLY A 199 -1.38 0.42 13.02
C GLY A 199 -2.24 0.83 14.21
N ALA A 200 -1.93 0.31 15.41
CA ALA A 200 -2.60 0.68 16.65
C ALA A 200 -2.48 2.18 16.94
N LYS A 201 -1.33 2.80 16.65
CA LYS A 201 -1.13 4.26 16.78
C LYS A 201 -1.99 5.08 15.81
N LEU A 202 -2.33 4.56 14.66
CA LEU A 202 -3.26 5.22 13.74
C LEU A 202 -4.71 5.16 14.25
N LEU A 203 -5.08 4.09 14.98
CA LEU A 203 -6.43 3.89 15.51
C LEU A 203 -6.66 4.59 16.84
N ASP A 204 -5.61 4.79 17.62
CA ASP A 204 -5.65 5.32 18.99
C ASP A 204 -4.62 6.45 19.13
N THR A 205 -4.82 7.54 18.38
CA THR A 205 -3.84 8.65 18.32
C THR A 205 -3.66 9.36 19.66
N ALA A 206 -4.71 9.41 20.47
CA ALA A 206 -4.67 10.00 21.82
C ALA A 206 -4.15 9.03 22.89
N ASN A 207 -3.92 7.77 22.56
CA ASN A 207 -3.49 6.70 23.47
C ASN A 207 -4.38 6.55 24.71
N ASN A 208 -5.69 6.62 24.53
CA ASN A 208 -6.68 6.53 25.62
C ASN A 208 -7.70 5.39 25.43
N LEU A 209 -7.71 4.75 24.26
CA LEU A 209 -8.61 3.62 23.97
C LEU A 209 -8.00 2.25 24.37
N GLY A 210 -6.72 2.22 24.75
CA GLY A 210 -6.01 1.00 25.11
C GLY A 210 -5.54 0.16 23.92
N ILE A 211 -5.77 0.61 22.68
CA ILE A 211 -5.35 -0.13 21.48
C ILE A 211 -3.84 -0.11 21.34
N GLN A 212 -3.20 1.06 21.54
CA GLN A 212 -1.75 1.17 21.57
C GLN A 212 -1.14 0.36 22.72
N PHE A 213 -1.77 0.42 23.91
CA PHE A 213 -1.31 -0.30 25.09
C PHE A 213 -1.25 -1.82 24.83
N GLN A 214 -2.33 -2.41 24.26
CA GLN A 214 -2.37 -3.83 23.93
C GLN A 214 -1.30 -4.22 22.91
N ALA A 215 -1.12 -3.41 21.87
CA ALA A 215 -0.12 -3.66 20.85
C ALA A 215 1.32 -3.54 21.40
N ALA A 216 1.58 -2.56 22.29
CA ALA A 216 2.86 -2.40 22.96
C ALA A 216 3.16 -3.56 23.92
N THR A 217 2.14 -4.06 24.65
CA THR A 217 2.28 -5.24 25.52
C THR A 217 2.70 -6.46 24.71
N LEU A 218 1.98 -6.75 23.63
CA LEU A 218 2.30 -7.86 22.74
C LEU A 218 3.70 -7.73 22.13
N GLN A 219 4.11 -6.52 21.74
CA GLN A 219 5.46 -6.29 21.23
C GLN A 219 6.51 -6.48 22.33
N ASN A 220 6.23 -6.06 23.57
CA ASN A 220 7.18 -6.24 24.67
C ASN A 220 7.44 -7.71 24.99
N GLU A 221 6.43 -8.61 24.89
CA GLU A 221 6.64 -10.06 25.02
C GLU A 221 7.69 -10.59 24.04
N PHE A 222 7.68 -10.07 22.81
CA PHE A 222 8.72 -10.41 21.82
C PHE A 222 10.07 -9.76 22.15
N LEU A 223 10.10 -8.48 22.51
CA LEU A 223 11.33 -7.72 22.74
C LEU A 223 12.09 -8.18 23.96
N LEU A 224 11.39 -8.68 24.99
CA LEU A 224 11.97 -9.22 26.23
C LEU A 224 12.73 -10.53 26.03
N LYS A 225 12.64 -11.17 24.86
CA LYS A 225 13.53 -12.31 24.53
C LYS A 225 15.00 -11.89 24.44
N ASP A 226 15.30 -10.61 24.15
CA ASP A 226 16.63 -10.02 24.16
C ASP A 226 16.52 -8.53 24.56
N PRO A 227 16.42 -8.24 25.87
CA PRO A 227 16.18 -6.88 26.36
C PRO A 227 17.38 -5.94 26.13
N VAL A 228 18.60 -6.48 26.03
CA VAL A 228 19.79 -5.67 25.76
C VAL A 228 19.75 -5.10 24.33
N LYS A 229 19.52 -5.96 23.35
CA LYS A 229 19.39 -5.58 21.94
C LYS A 229 18.17 -4.65 21.72
N ASN A 230 17.07 -4.92 22.40
CA ASN A 230 15.79 -4.26 22.19
C ASN A 230 15.52 -3.10 23.17
N LYS A 231 16.52 -2.70 23.95
CA LYS A 231 16.42 -1.73 25.04
C LYS A 231 15.63 -0.48 24.66
N GLN A 232 15.98 0.18 23.56
CA GLN A 232 15.33 1.43 23.16
C GLN A 232 13.85 1.23 22.78
N ALA A 233 13.53 0.12 22.13
CA ALA A 233 12.13 -0.19 21.77
C ALA A 233 11.29 -0.48 23.02
N LEU A 234 11.82 -1.21 23.99
CA LEU A 234 11.18 -1.46 25.30
C LEU A 234 10.93 -0.14 26.05
N VAL A 235 11.94 0.72 26.14
CA VAL A 235 11.81 2.03 26.77
C VAL A 235 10.70 2.87 26.12
N ASN A 236 10.67 2.94 24.78
CA ASN A 236 9.64 3.67 24.04
C ASN A 236 8.23 3.11 24.33
N ASN A 237 8.10 1.79 24.41
CA ASN A 237 6.84 1.15 24.72
C ASN A 237 6.40 1.40 26.17
N TYR A 238 7.31 1.36 27.14
CA TYR A 238 6.99 1.68 28.53
C TYR A 238 6.57 3.13 28.71
N TYR A 239 7.16 4.08 27.98
CA TYR A 239 6.68 5.47 27.94
C TYR A 239 5.27 5.58 27.36
N ALA A 240 4.96 4.87 26.28
CA ALA A 240 3.61 4.87 25.73
C ALA A 240 2.58 4.25 26.68
N MET A 241 2.95 3.16 27.36
CA MET A 241 2.11 2.50 28.38
C MET A 241 1.93 3.39 29.62
N MET A 242 2.96 4.09 30.06
CA MET A 242 2.89 5.09 31.11
C MET A 242 1.91 6.21 30.78
N GLY A 243 1.99 6.75 29.54
CA GLY A 243 1.08 7.76 29.04
C GLY A 243 -0.38 7.29 29.08
N TYR A 244 -0.65 6.07 28.63
CA TYR A 244 -1.97 5.46 28.70
C TYR A 244 -2.49 5.36 30.16
N TYR A 245 -1.69 4.84 31.07
CA TYR A 245 -2.09 4.74 32.48
C TYR A 245 -2.30 6.10 33.14
N ASN A 246 -1.50 7.11 32.81
CA ASN A 246 -1.72 8.47 33.27
C ASN A 246 -3.03 9.06 32.73
N GLU A 247 -3.38 8.78 31.47
CA GLU A 247 -4.60 9.27 30.85
C GLU A 247 -5.86 8.69 31.51
N ILE A 248 -5.84 7.39 31.79
CA ILE A 248 -6.95 6.71 32.50
C ILE A 248 -6.90 6.90 34.03
N LYS A 249 -5.95 7.72 34.55
CA LYS A 249 -5.77 8.04 35.97
C LYS A 249 -5.36 6.87 36.86
N ASP A 250 -4.80 5.80 36.30
CA ASP A 250 -4.17 4.71 37.05
C ASP A 250 -2.69 5.05 37.32
N LEU A 251 -2.49 6.01 38.26
CA LEU A 251 -1.16 6.55 38.54
C LEU A 251 -0.21 5.51 39.13
N GLU A 252 -0.73 4.52 39.84
CA GLU A 252 0.09 3.45 40.40
C GLU A 252 0.78 2.64 39.28
N LYS A 253 0.02 2.23 38.27
CA LYS A 253 0.57 1.54 37.10
C LYS A 253 1.45 2.44 36.25
N ALA A 254 1.12 3.75 36.14
CA ALA A 254 1.99 4.69 35.46
C ALA A 254 3.38 4.79 36.13
N ILE A 255 3.43 4.82 37.46
CA ILE A 255 4.67 4.79 38.24
C ILE A 255 5.43 3.47 37.98
N GLY A 256 4.73 2.34 37.96
CA GLY A 256 5.35 1.04 37.63
C GLY A 256 5.99 1.01 36.24
N MET A 257 5.45 1.74 35.26
CA MET A 257 6.10 1.86 33.94
C MET A 257 7.39 2.70 34.01
N CYS A 258 7.42 3.74 34.86
CA CYS A 258 8.68 4.48 35.13
C CYS A 258 9.75 3.55 35.70
N ASP A 259 9.37 2.65 36.62
CA ASP A 259 10.30 1.67 37.19
C ASP A 259 10.86 0.75 36.11
N LYS A 260 10.03 0.26 35.18
CA LYS A 260 10.48 -0.53 34.03
C LYS A 260 11.47 0.22 33.13
N VAL A 261 11.29 1.51 32.93
CA VAL A 261 12.27 2.33 32.20
C VAL A 261 13.57 2.44 32.98
N LEU A 262 13.52 2.68 34.30
CA LEU A 262 14.71 2.82 35.14
C LEU A 262 15.46 1.50 35.34
N GLU A 263 14.78 0.35 35.30
CA GLU A 263 15.45 -0.97 35.25
C GLU A 263 16.35 -1.10 34.00
N LEU A 264 15.91 -0.60 32.86
CA LEU A 264 16.68 -0.62 31.62
C LEU A 264 17.68 0.54 31.50
N MET A 265 17.36 1.70 32.08
CA MET A 265 18.15 2.93 32.00
C MET A 265 18.30 3.55 33.41
N PRO A 266 19.15 2.98 34.28
CA PRO A 266 19.34 3.51 35.61
C PRO A 266 19.82 4.95 35.59
N GLY A 267 19.13 5.82 36.40
CA GLY A 267 19.46 7.23 36.48
C GLY A 267 18.97 8.12 35.33
N GLU A 268 18.10 7.61 34.46
CA GLU A 268 17.51 8.45 33.39
C GLU A 268 16.74 9.61 33.99
N ALA A 269 17.26 10.85 33.78
CA ALA A 269 16.84 12.05 34.49
C ALA A 269 15.39 12.47 34.22
N GLN A 270 14.92 12.26 33.00
CA GLN A 270 13.54 12.59 32.59
C GLN A 270 12.53 11.65 33.28
N THR A 271 12.80 10.34 33.30
CA THR A 271 11.95 9.35 33.97
C THR A 271 11.87 9.60 35.47
N LEU A 272 12.99 9.94 36.11
CA LEU A 272 13.01 10.27 37.54
C LEU A 272 12.10 11.46 37.86
N LYS A 273 12.16 12.55 37.08
CA LYS A 273 11.29 13.71 37.23
C LYS A 273 9.81 13.37 37.03
N ILE A 274 9.50 12.57 35.99
CA ILE A 274 8.13 12.14 35.71
C ILE A 274 7.60 11.30 36.87
N LYS A 275 8.40 10.32 37.34
CA LYS A 275 8.04 9.47 38.47
C LYS A 275 7.75 10.26 39.71
N GLU A 276 8.61 11.24 40.09
CA GLU A 276 8.42 12.10 41.21
C GLU A 276 7.09 12.90 41.13
N SER A 277 6.78 13.44 39.96
CA SER A 277 5.50 14.14 39.72
C SER A 277 4.30 13.20 39.85
N LEU A 278 4.35 11.99 39.28
CA LEU A 278 3.28 11.01 39.39
C LEU A 278 3.05 10.58 40.85
N VAL A 279 4.13 10.33 41.62
CA VAL A 279 4.05 9.95 43.02
C VAL A 279 3.38 11.04 43.84
N LYS A 280 3.79 12.33 43.68
CA LYS A 280 3.15 13.47 44.34
C LYS A 280 1.64 13.55 44.05
N ASN A 281 1.26 13.39 42.78
CA ASN A 281 -0.14 13.44 42.39
C ASN A 281 -0.93 12.26 42.97
N TRP A 282 -0.33 11.05 42.98
CA TRP A 282 -0.96 9.89 43.56
C TRP A 282 -1.20 9.98 45.06
N GLU A 283 -0.23 10.54 45.82
CA GLU A 283 -0.37 10.80 47.24
C GLU A 283 -1.49 11.80 47.54
N ILE A 284 -1.64 12.86 46.73
CA ILE A 284 -2.72 13.82 46.85
C ILE A 284 -4.08 13.15 46.67
N ILE A 285 -4.21 12.32 45.61
CA ILE A 285 -5.46 11.59 45.32
C ILE A 285 -5.80 10.63 46.45
N LYS A 286 -4.82 9.88 46.97
CA LYS A 286 -5.03 8.99 48.15
C LYS A 286 -5.52 9.73 49.40
N LYS A 287 -4.94 10.89 49.68
CA LYS A 287 -5.39 11.75 50.81
C LYS A 287 -6.82 12.24 50.64
N MET A 288 -7.21 12.64 49.41
CA MET A 288 -8.59 13.07 49.12
C MET A 288 -9.59 11.92 49.25
N GLN A 289 -9.27 10.70 48.78
CA GLN A 289 -10.12 9.53 48.91
C GLN A 289 -10.22 9.01 50.35
N GLY A 290 -9.15 9.11 51.13
CA GLY A 290 -9.13 8.72 52.55
C GLY A 290 -9.96 9.64 53.42
N ASN A 291 -10.16 10.91 53.06
CA ASN A 291 -10.98 11.86 53.77
C ASN A 291 -12.49 11.77 53.43
N GLN A 292 -12.89 10.97 52.44
CA GLN A 292 -14.28 10.67 52.11
C GLN A 292 -14.77 9.37 52.78
N LYS A 293 -14.50 9.18 54.09
CA LYS A 293 -15.16 8.09 54.83
C LYS A 293 -16.65 8.37 54.92
N PRO A 294 -17.54 7.40 54.64
CA PRO A 294 -18.99 7.61 54.77
C PRO A 294 -19.30 8.02 56.22
N ALA A 295 -20.14 9.02 56.36
CA ALA A 295 -20.74 9.39 57.63
C ALA A 295 -21.41 8.12 58.18
N SER A 296 -20.99 7.68 59.35
CA SER A 296 -21.57 6.54 60.08
C SER A 296 -23.07 6.74 60.21
N ASP A 297 -23.85 5.77 59.76
CA ASP A 297 -25.26 5.65 60.12
C ASP A 297 -25.41 5.68 61.65
N THR A 298 -25.90 6.79 62.12
CA THR A 298 -26.35 6.89 63.51
C THR A 298 -27.63 6.11 63.65
N PRO A 299 -27.70 5.10 64.51
CA PRO A 299 -28.96 4.38 64.72
C PRO A 299 -29.99 5.31 65.32
N THR A 300 -31.06 5.58 64.62
CA THR A 300 -32.26 6.21 65.18
C THR A 300 -32.82 5.28 66.27
N GLN A 301 -32.59 5.65 67.51
CA GLN A 301 -33.29 5.08 68.65
C GLN A 301 -34.78 5.47 68.54
N ASN A 302 -35.61 4.51 68.15
CA ASN A 302 -37.03 4.56 68.42
C ASN A 302 -37.26 4.49 69.91
N LYS A 303 -37.73 5.59 70.48
CA LYS A 303 -38.43 5.60 71.79
C LYS A 303 -39.91 5.70 71.51
N ASN A 304 -40.60 4.63 71.89
CA ASN A 304 -42.03 4.50 72.27
C ASN A 304 -43.09 5.20 71.46
#